data_3566a3345987a31be1b18195c4286bd2
#
_entry.id   3566a3345987a31be1b18195c4286bd2
#
_cell.length_a   1.000
_cell.length_b   1.000
_cell.length_c   1.000
_cell.angle_alpha   90.00
_cell.angle_beta   90.00
_cell.angle_gamma   90.00
#
_symmetry.space_group_name_H-M   'P 1'
#
loop_
_entity.id
_entity.type
_entity.pdbx_description
1 polymer ?
#
loop_
_entity_poly.entity_id
_entity_poly.type
_entity_poly.pdbx_seq_one_letter_code
_entity_poly.pdbx_strand_id
1 'polypeptide(L)'
;MSQYINLPSLYVNGLNVSWTSNTSLTIAAGQCRDATNSFDITLPGATVLNALTTGLNGLDTGTLAASTMYYVFVVYDNSLMQPVGTILSLSSTTPALPYNYSNVRRVGVAVTDGSTHFLKFLTRTINSNFIYQQWDTPISVLSDGSSATF
;
A
#
# COMPACT_ATOMS: atom_id res chain seq x y z
N MET A 1 -5.48 -25.93 20.50
CA MET A 1 -5.25 -24.62 21.13
C MET A 1 -4.50 -23.75 20.15
N SER A 2 -5.14 -22.74 19.56
CA SER A 2 -4.42 -21.76 18.77
C SER A 2 -3.65 -20.83 19.70
N GLN A 3 -2.34 -20.88 19.64
CA GLN A 3 -1.53 -19.84 20.25
C GLN A 3 -1.71 -18.58 19.41
N TYR A 4 -2.42 -17.60 19.93
CA TYR A 4 -2.39 -16.26 19.38
C TYR A 4 -1.01 -15.65 19.70
N ILE A 5 -0.07 -15.83 18.81
CA ILE A 5 1.19 -15.09 18.87
C ILE A 5 0.86 -13.71 18.31
N ASN A 6 0.62 -12.77 19.20
CA ASN A 6 0.46 -11.37 18.80
C ASN A 6 1.79 -10.87 18.23
N LEU A 7 1.77 -10.39 17.02
CA LEU A 7 2.93 -9.73 16.43
C LEU A 7 3.29 -8.48 17.26
N PRO A 8 4.57 -8.12 17.32
CA PRO A 8 4.98 -6.89 18.01
C PRO A 8 4.28 -5.65 17.42
N SER A 9 4.16 -4.60 18.22
CA SER A 9 3.68 -3.31 17.77
C SER A 9 4.48 -2.82 16.56
N LEU A 10 3.82 -2.24 15.59
CA LEU A 10 4.40 -1.71 14.34
C LEU A 10 5.07 -2.77 13.43
N TYR A 11 4.90 -4.04 13.73
CA TYR A 11 5.50 -5.12 12.95
C TYR A 11 5.03 -5.11 11.50
N VAL A 12 5.97 -5.24 10.59
CA VAL A 12 5.72 -5.49 9.16
C VAL A 12 6.81 -6.43 8.66
N ASN A 13 6.42 -7.52 8.00
CA ASN A 13 7.34 -8.44 7.34
C ASN A 13 6.74 -8.88 6.00
N GLY A 14 7.52 -8.81 4.93
CA GLY A 14 6.98 -8.94 3.58
C GLY A 14 6.15 -7.73 3.19
N LEU A 15 5.04 -7.94 2.48
CA LEU A 15 4.12 -6.89 2.02
C LEU A 15 4.80 -5.83 1.13
N ASN A 16 5.90 -6.21 0.48
CA ASN A 16 6.63 -5.31 -0.41
C ASN A 16 5.76 -4.92 -1.59
N VAL A 17 5.65 -3.62 -1.83
CA VAL A 17 4.95 -3.08 -2.99
C VAL A 17 5.93 -3.02 -4.16
N SER A 18 5.54 -3.54 -5.29
CA SER A 18 6.32 -3.49 -6.53
C SER A 18 5.51 -2.96 -7.69
N TRP A 19 6.16 -2.25 -8.59
CA TRP A 19 5.55 -1.80 -9.84
C TRP A 19 5.30 -3.02 -10.76
N THR A 20 4.11 -3.14 -11.30
CA THR A 20 3.70 -4.22 -12.21
C THR A 20 3.44 -3.69 -13.61
N SER A 21 2.68 -2.61 -13.70
CA SER A 21 2.35 -1.94 -14.95
C SER A 21 2.03 -0.46 -14.70
N ASN A 22 1.72 0.26 -15.76
CA ASN A 22 1.34 1.68 -15.67
C ASN A 22 0.14 1.93 -14.74
N THR A 23 -0.70 0.93 -14.50
CA THR A 23 -1.93 1.06 -13.71
C THR A 23 -2.07 0.01 -12.62
N SER A 24 -1.05 -0.82 -12.41
CA SER A 24 -1.11 -1.92 -11.45
C SER A 24 0.16 -2.01 -10.61
N LEU A 25 -0.03 -2.39 -9.35
CA LEU A 25 1.01 -2.68 -8.38
C LEU A 25 0.83 -4.12 -7.89
N THR A 26 1.91 -4.77 -7.48
CA THR A 26 1.83 -6.06 -6.77
C THR A 26 2.29 -5.87 -5.34
N ILE A 27 1.51 -6.38 -4.40
CA ILE A 27 1.86 -6.44 -2.99
C ILE A 27 2.20 -7.89 -2.66
N ALA A 28 3.43 -8.13 -2.22
CA ALA A 28 3.90 -9.47 -1.86
C ALA A 28 3.16 -10.02 -0.64
N ALA A 29 3.14 -11.34 -0.49
CA ALA A 29 2.68 -11.99 0.73
C ALA A 29 3.44 -11.48 1.95
N GLY A 30 2.82 -11.48 3.11
CA GLY A 30 3.45 -11.05 4.33
C GLY A 30 2.48 -10.87 5.48
N GLN A 31 2.99 -10.34 6.57
CA GLN A 31 2.26 -10.11 7.81
C GLN A 31 2.55 -8.74 8.38
N CYS A 32 1.58 -8.15 9.04
CA CYS A 32 1.77 -6.91 9.77
C CYS A 32 0.81 -6.81 10.96
N ARG A 33 1.15 -5.89 11.84
CA ARG A 33 0.22 -5.36 12.82
C ARG A 33 -0.59 -4.25 12.17
N ASP A 34 -1.89 -4.17 12.41
CA ASP A 34 -2.72 -3.08 11.92
C ASP A 34 -2.28 -1.71 12.50
N ALA A 35 -2.78 -0.62 11.96
CA ALA A 35 -2.38 0.74 12.37
C ALA A 35 -2.69 1.05 13.85
N THR A 36 -3.65 0.35 14.45
CA THR A 36 -4.01 0.51 15.88
C THR A 36 -3.21 -0.42 16.80
N ASN A 37 -2.39 -1.31 16.25
CA ASN A 37 -1.68 -2.38 16.96
C ASN A 37 -2.62 -3.35 17.72
N SER A 38 -3.82 -3.56 17.22
CA SER A 38 -4.84 -4.42 17.84
C SER A 38 -5.01 -5.77 17.15
N PHE A 39 -4.75 -5.82 15.84
CA PHE A 39 -4.97 -7.02 15.03
C PHE A 39 -3.74 -7.40 14.21
N ASP A 40 -3.52 -8.70 14.05
CA ASP A 40 -2.54 -9.26 13.14
C ASP A 40 -3.19 -9.46 11.77
N ILE A 41 -2.54 -8.94 10.73
CA ILE A 41 -3.01 -9.05 9.34
C ILE A 41 -2.04 -9.94 8.58
N THR A 42 -2.55 -10.98 7.94
CA THR A 42 -1.77 -11.85 7.05
C THR A 42 -2.32 -11.79 5.65
N LEU A 43 -1.50 -11.36 4.70
CA LEU A 43 -1.76 -11.47 3.27
C LEU A 43 -1.10 -12.78 2.79
N PRO A 44 -1.88 -13.84 2.51
CA PRO A 44 -1.32 -15.19 2.33
C PRO A 44 -0.61 -15.38 0.99
N GLY A 45 -0.90 -14.55 0.00
CA GLY A 45 -0.30 -14.60 -1.33
C GLY A 45 -0.10 -13.21 -1.91
N ALA A 46 0.74 -13.12 -2.93
CA ALA A 46 0.91 -11.87 -3.66
C ALA A 46 -0.43 -11.43 -4.29
N THR A 47 -0.75 -10.15 -4.15
CA THR A 47 -2.01 -9.57 -4.63
C THR A 47 -1.72 -8.45 -5.60
N VAL A 48 -2.41 -8.46 -6.73
CA VAL A 48 -2.35 -7.35 -7.71
C VAL A 48 -3.42 -6.32 -7.35
N LEU A 49 -2.97 -5.08 -7.17
CA LEU A 49 -3.82 -3.90 -7.00
C LEU A 49 -3.95 -3.21 -8.36
N ASN A 50 -5.18 -3.10 -8.87
CA ASN A 50 -5.48 -2.46 -10.15
C ASN A 50 -6.13 -1.10 -9.90
N ALA A 51 -5.43 -0.03 -10.21
CA ALA A 51 -5.90 1.34 -9.99
C ALA A 51 -7.01 1.80 -10.96
N LEU A 52 -7.40 0.98 -11.92
CA LEU A 52 -8.55 1.24 -12.78
C LEU A 52 -9.87 0.74 -12.19
N THR A 53 -9.83 0.05 -11.07
CA THR A 53 -11.02 -0.44 -10.35
C THR A 53 -11.16 0.24 -9.00
N THR A 54 -12.37 0.33 -8.50
CA THR A 54 -12.68 0.88 -7.16
C THR A 54 -13.09 -0.25 -6.22
N GLY A 55 -12.70 -0.14 -4.97
CA GLY A 55 -12.95 -1.15 -3.93
C GLY A 55 -11.75 -2.04 -3.66
N LEU A 56 -12.01 -3.25 -3.18
CA LEU A 56 -10.95 -4.18 -2.81
C LEU A 56 -10.00 -4.47 -3.98
N ASN A 57 -8.70 -4.39 -3.71
CA ASN A 57 -7.61 -4.52 -4.68
C ASN A 57 -7.64 -3.46 -5.80
N GLY A 58 -8.17 -2.29 -5.49
CA GLY A 58 -8.25 -1.13 -6.36
C GLY A 58 -8.12 0.19 -5.60
N LEU A 59 -8.65 1.28 -6.18
CA LEU A 59 -8.78 2.56 -5.50
C LEU A 59 -9.85 2.47 -4.40
N ASP A 60 -9.63 3.15 -3.31
CA ASP A 60 -10.64 3.30 -2.27
C ASP A 60 -11.85 4.10 -2.77
N THR A 61 -11.59 5.17 -3.53
CA THR A 61 -12.61 6.02 -4.15
C THR A 61 -12.09 6.70 -5.40
N GLY A 62 -12.99 7.14 -6.26
CA GLY A 62 -12.68 7.98 -7.41
C GLY A 62 -12.01 7.25 -8.57
N THR A 63 -11.16 7.96 -9.29
CA THR A 63 -10.39 7.49 -10.43
C THR A 63 -8.92 7.87 -10.29
N LEU A 64 -8.04 7.13 -10.95
CA LEU A 64 -6.61 7.41 -10.92
C LEU A 64 -6.33 8.80 -11.50
N ALA A 65 -5.66 9.65 -10.72
CA ALA A 65 -5.31 11.02 -11.10
C ALA A 65 -3.87 11.13 -11.56
N ALA A 66 -3.58 12.09 -12.43
CA ALA A 66 -2.23 12.40 -12.90
C ALA A 66 -1.43 13.15 -11.84
N SER A 67 -0.11 13.00 -11.87
CA SER A 67 0.84 13.74 -11.01
C SER A 67 0.46 13.72 -9.53
N THR A 68 0.06 12.54 -9.04
CA THR A 68 -0.56 12.38 -7.72
C THR A 68 0.13 11.28 -6.93
N MET A 69 0.33 11.53 -5.64
CA MET A 69 0.83 10.54 -4.69
C MET A 69 -0.34 9.76 -4.08
N TYR A 70 -0.20 8.45 -4.06
CA TYR A 70 -1.13 7.51 -3.46
C TYR A 70 -0.44 6.69 -2.37
N TYR A 71 -1.23 6.22 -1.43
CA TYR A 71 -0.79 5.36 -0.33
C TYR A 71 -1.40 3.98 -0.48
N VAL A 72 -0.57 2.96 -0.32
CA VAL A 72 -0.95 1.55 -0.44
C VAL A 72 -1.19 0.98 0.94
N PHE A 73 -2.36 0.37 1.12
CA PHE A 73 -2.76 -0.26 2.38
C PHE A 73 -3.09 -1.73 2.17
N VAL A 74 -2.80 -2.56 3.16
CA VAL A 74 -3.51 -3.82 3.36
C VAL A 74 -4.73 -3.56 4.23
N VAL A 75 -5.83 -4.25 3.93
CA VAL A 75 -7.12 -4.09 4.61
C VAL A 75 -7.59 -5.42 5.17
N TYR A 76 -8.18 -5.37 6.34
CA TYR A 76 -8.57 -6.53 7.12
C TYR A 76 -9.99 -6.38 7.68
N ASP A 77 -10.78 -7.44 7.55
CA ASP A 77 -12.07 -7.59 8.19
C ASP A 77 -11.90 -8.40 9.48
N ASN A 78 -12.09 -7.77 10.62
CA ASN A 78 -11.94 -8.42 11.92
C ASN A 78 -13.06 -9.43 12.23
N SER A 79 -14.13 -9.47 11.45
CA SER A 79 -15.17 -10.49 11.52
C SER A 79 -14.79 -11.77 10.78
N LEU A 80 -13.67 -11.77 10.04
CA LEU A 80 -13.15 -12.88 9.23
C LEU A 80 -14.11 -13.35 8.11
N MET A 81 -15.06 -12.51 7.72
CA MET A 81 -16.01 -12.83 6.65
C MET A 81 -15.46 -12.49 5.26
N GLN A 82 -14.46 -11.62 5.19
CA GLN A 82 -13.86 -11.16 3.94
C GLN A 82 -12.37 -11.51 3.89
N PRO A 83 -11.82 -11.82 2.71
CA PRO A 83 -10.39 -12.08 2.56
C PRO A 83 -9.58 -10.81 2.82
N VAL A 84 -8.35 -10.96 3.31
CA VAL A 84 -7.39 -9.85 3.37
C VAL A 84 -7.09 -9.39 1.95
N GLY A 85 -7.08 -8.08 1.75
CA GLY A 85 -6.79 -7.48 0.46
C GLY A 85 -6.03 -6.17 0.58
N THR A 86 -6.01 -5.42 -0.50
CA THR A 86 -5.27 -4.17 -0.60
C THR A 86 -6.16 -3.06 -1.14
N ILE A 87 -5.83 -1.81 -0.83
CA ILE A 87 -6.43 -0.63 -1.44
C ILE A 87 -5.40 0.47 -1.67
N LEU A 88 -5.69 1.32 -2.63
CA LEU A 88 -4.93 2.52 -2.96
C LEU A 88 -5.76 3.74 -2.57
N SER A 89 -5.18 4.68 -1.84
CA SER A 89 -5.88 5.87 -1.33
C SER A 89 -5.06 7.14 -1.49
N LEU A 90 -5.75 8.26 -1.62
CA LEU A 90 -5.16 9.60 -1.48
C LEU A 90 -4.88 9.95 -0.02
N SER A 91 -5.59 9.34 0.91
CA SER A 91 -5.36 9.57 2.34
C SER A 91 -4.15 8.79 2.83
N SER A 92 -3.25 9.45 3.54
CA SER A 92 -2.07 8.81 4.13
C SER A 92 -2.38 7.99 5.38
N THR A 93 -3.56 8.15 5.99
CA THR A 93 -3.90 7.57 7.30
C THR A 93 -5.29 6.93 7.37
N THR A 94 -6.27 7.50 6.67
CA THR A 94 -7.68 7.12 6.78
C THR A 94 -8.30 6.85 5.41
N PRO A 95 -7.94 5.73 4.75
CA PRO A 95 -8.55 5.37 3.47
C PRO A 95 -10.04 5.09 3.64
N ALA A 96 -10.82 5.27 2.57
CA ALA A 96 -12.20 4.82 2.54
C ALA A 96 -12.24 3.29 2.41
N LEU A 97 -12.74 2.61 3.44
CA LEU A 97 -12.70 1.14 3.49
C LEU A 97 -13.85 0.52 2.69
N PRO A 98 -13.59 -0.57 1.98
CA PRO A 98 -14.66 -1.38 1.41
C PRO A 98 -15.59 -1.92 2.50
N TYR A 99 -16.83 -2.29 2.10
CA TYR A 99 -17.83 -2.81 3.04
C TYR A 99 -17.27 -3.99 3.87
N ASN A 100 -17.54 -3.97 5.17
CA ASN A 100 -17.07 -4.91 6.21
C ASN A 100 -15.58 -4.84 6.57
N TYR A 101 -14.76 -4.05 5.90
CA TYR A 101 -13.36 -3.87 6.34
C TYR A 101 -13.27 -2.83 7.46
N SER A 102 -12.42 -3.10 8.44
CA SER A 102 -12.34 -2.28 9.66
C SER A 102 -10.91 -1.88 10.04
N ASN A 103 -9.93 -2.65 9.63
CA ASN A 103 -8.54 -2.45 10.02
C ASN A 103 -7.62 -2.32 8.81
N VAL A 104 -6.61 -1.49 8.93
CA VAL A 104 -5.66 -1.19 7.86
C VAL A 104 -4.23 -1.12 8.35
N ARG A 105 -3.30 -1.35 7.43
CA ARG A 105 -1.89 -0.99 7.59
C ARG A 105 -1.37 -0.40 6.29
N ARG A 106 -0.78 0.79 6.35
CA ARG A 106 -0.05 1.36 5.21
C ARG A 106 1.24 0.59 5.01
N VAL A 107 1.49 0.14 3.78
CA VAL A 107 2.65 -0.69 3.42
C VAL A 107 3.53 -0.07 2.35
N GLY A 108 3.09 1.00 1.69
CA GLY A 108 3.88 1.67 0.68
C GLY A 108 3.21 2.90 0.10
N VAL A 109 3.86 3.44 -0.92
CA VAL A 109 3.40 4.60 -1.67
C VAL A 109 3.54 4.33 -3.16
N ALA A 110 2.78 5.04 -3.98
CA ALA A 110 2.92 5.06 -5.42
C ALA A 110 2.67 6.49 -5.92
N VAL A 111 3.32 6.86 -7.01
CA VAL A 111 3.17 8.18 -7.62
C VAL A 111 2.83 8.00 -9.08
N THR A 112 1.91 8.80 -9.59
CA THR A 112 1.57 8.84 -11.01
C THR A 112 2.27 9.98 -11.71
N ASP A 113 2.57 9.78 -13.00
CA ASP A 113 3.05 10.80 -13.91
C ASP A 113 1.90 11.70 -14.44
N GLY A 114 2.21 12.60 -15.36
CA GLY A 114 1.24 13.48 -16.00
C GLY A 114 0.23 12.77 -16.90
N SER A 115 0.42 11.48 -17.17
CA SER A 115 -0.44 10.64 -18.03
C SER A 115 -1.21 9.59 -17.23
N THR A 116 -1.30 9.73 -15.90
CA THR A 116 -1.96 8.77 -14.99
C THR A 116 -1.31 7.39 -14.95
N HIS A 117 -0.01 7.28 -15.24
CA HIS A 117 0.73 6.04 -15.13
C HIS A 117 1.56 6.02 -13.85
N PHE A 118 1.61 4.89 -13.17
CA PHE A 118 2.52 4.73 -12.06
C PHE A 118 3.98 4.85 -12.51
N LEU A 119 4.71 5.73 -11.86
CA LEU A 119 6.15 5.82 -12.01
C LEU A 119 6.79 4.52 -11.53
N LYS A 120 7.74 4.00 -12.32
CA LYS A 120 8.47 2.78 -11.94
C LYS A 120 9.33 3.03 -10.71
N PHE A 121 9.34 2.06 -9.84
CA PHE A 121 10.20 2.03 -8.66
C PHE A 121 10.66 0.61 -8.35
N LEU A 122 11.78 0.51 -7.65
CA LEU A 122 12.27 -0.72 -7.06
C LEU A 122 12.08 -0.65 -5.55
N THR A 123 11.52 -1.70 -4.98
CA THR A 123 11.48 -1.90 -3.54
C THR A 123 12.70 -2.71 -3.14
N ARG A 124 13.50 -2.16 -2.23
CA ARG A 124 14.70 -2.81 -1.71
C ARG A 124 14.56 -3.05 -0.22
N THR A 125 14.91 -4.24 0.20
CA THR A 125 14.99 -4.62 1.61
C THR A 125 16.47 -4.61 2.02
N ILE A 126 16.84 -3.78 2.98
CA ILE A 126 18.20 -3.73 3.53
C ILE A 126 18.37 -4.81 4.59
N ASN A 127 17.35 -4.98 5.43
CA ASN A 127 17.27 -6.05 6.43
C ASN A 127 15.79 -6.31 6.75
N SER A 128 15.51 -7.25 7.63
CA SER A 128 14.13 -7.65 7.96
C SER A 128 13.21 -6.51 8.45
N ASN A 129 13.78 -5.34 8.78
CA ASN A 129 13.02 -4.23 9.36
C ASN A 129 13.08 -2.94 8.54
N PHE A 130 13.84 -2.90 7.46
CA PHE A 130 14.02 -1.69 6.68
C PHE A 130 13.80 -1.96 5.18
N ILE A 131 12.73 -1.38 4.66
CA ILE A 131 12.32 -1.42 3.25
C ILE A 131 12.30 0.00 2.74
N TYR A 132 12.88 0.25 1.57
CA TYR A 132 12.75 1.54 0.89
C TYR A 132 12.35 1.36 -0.57
N GLN A 133 11.70 2.38 -1.10
CA GLN A 133 11.33 2.45 -2.51
C GLN A 133 12.26 3.44 -3.21
N GLN A 134 12.85 2.99 -4.29
CA GLN A 134 13.72 3.81 -5.14
C GLN A 134 13.04 4.00 -6.50
N TRP A 135 12.77 5.22 -6.85
CA TRP A 135 12.17 5.58 -8.14
C TRP A 135 13.21 5.47 -9.26
N ASP A 136 12.82 4.90 -10.40
CA ASP A 136 13.70 4.78 -11.58
C ASP A 136 13.97 6.15 -12.20
N THR A 137 13.02 7.09 -12.09
CA THR A 137 13.18 8.48 -12.51
C THR A 137 13.05 9.39 -11.30
N PRO A 138 13.94 10.37 -11.11
CA PRO A 138 13.80 11.32 -10.02
C PRO A 138 12.42 11.98 -10.05
N ILE A 139 11.70 11.91 -8.94
CA ILE A 139 10.43 12.63 -8.80
C ILE A 139 10.81 14.10 -8.60
N SER A 140 10.49 14.94 -9.58
CA SER A 140 10.47 16.37 -9.34
C SER A 140 9.36 16.62 -8.33
N VAL A 141 9.72 17.06 -7.13
CA VAL A 141 8.73 17.41 -6.10
C VAL A 141 7.84 18.50 -6.67
N LEU A 142 6.56 18.17 -6.87
CA LEU A 142 5.59 19.12 -7.37
C LEU A 142 5.39 20.21 -6.30
N SER A 143 6.06 21.31 -6.56
CA SER A 143 5.73 22.67 -6.15
C SER A 143 5.20 22.88 -4.73
N ASP A 144 6.11 23.20 -3.86
CA ASP A 144 5.91 24.32 -2.93
C ASP A 144 6.53 25.63 -3.49
N GLY A 145 6.90 25.65 -4.78
CA GLY A 145 7.57 26.80 -5.41
C GLY A 145 9.07 26.89 -5.16
N SER A 146 9.69 25.90 -4.53
CA SER A 146 11.15 25.81 -4.39
C SER A 146 11.68 24.61 -5.17
N SER A 147 12.52 24.86 -6.18
CA SER A 147 13.26 23.79 -6.85
C SER A 147 14.42 23.36 -5.95
N ALA A 148 14.28 22.21 -5.30
CA ALA A 148 15.43 21.52 -4.74
C ALA A 148 16.04 20.65 -5.83
N THR A 149 17.15 21.09 -6.39
CA THR A 149 18.02 20.25 -7.21
C THR A 149 18.95 19.50 -6.24
N PHE A 150 18.87 18.19 -6.24
CA PHE A 150 19.82 17.33 -5.55
C PHE A 150 20.93 16.92 -6.51
#